data_d257ad57ce58c23ed3b9a0f1867be492
#
_entry.id   d257ad57ce58c23ed3b9a0f1867be492
#
_cell.length_a   1.000
_cell.length_b   1.000
_cell.length_c   1.000
_cell.angle_alpha   90.00
_cell.angle_beta   90.00
_cell.angle_gamma   90.00
#
_symmetry.space_group_name_H-M   'P 1'
#
loop_
_entity.id
_entity.type
_entity.pdbx_description
1 polymer ?
#
loop_
_entity_poly.entity_id
_entity_poly.type
_entity_poly.pdbx_seq_one_letter_code
_entity_poly.pdbx_strand_id
1 'polypeptide(L)'
;MNKTMTPTKDEPKAPLVDVQDVRGWCEYEPSYDGVVTHINTAGARLFGFNSPDDVIGKKINELYAHPFDHEKTLSMLFRDGHVHGFFTLMKSRKGTLFFIRQTSTLITEGIDISPLKVKNEFEPVQPTFTA
;
A
#
# COMPACT_ATOMS: atom_id res chain seq x y z
N MET A 1 -32.43 -19.14 12.18
CA MET A 1 -32.00 -19.35 11.96
C MET A 1 -31.36 -19.23 11.52
N ASN A 2 -31.16 -18.66 11.87
CA ASN A 2 -30.41 -18.62 11.51
C ASN A 2 -29.87 -18.28 11.40
N LYS A 3 -29.76 -17.93 11.85
CA LYS A 3 -29.13 -17.90 11.81
C LYS A 3 -28.61 -17.65 11.50
N THR A 4 -28.81 -17.49 11.90
CA THR A 4 -28.16 -17.59 11.69
C THR A 4 -27.55 -17.27 11.44
N MET A 5 -27.69 -16.99 11.82
CA MET A 5 -27.03 -17.05 11.63
C MET A 5 -26.46 -16.63 11.56
N THR A 6 -26.62 -16.33 12.07
CA THR A 6 -26.00 -16.33 12.13
C THR A 6 -25.24 -16.13 12.09
N PRO A 7 -25.22 -15.89 12.42
CA PRO A 7 -24.38 -15.98 12.50
C PRO A 7 -23.68 -15.70 12.53
N THR A 8 -23.71 -15.29 13.01
CA THR A 8 -23.12 -15.44 13.08
C THR A 8 -22.38 -15.25 13.10
N LYS A 9 -22.24 -14.87 13.52
CA LYS A 9 -21.64 -15.12 13.50
C LYS A 9 -20.99 -15.22 13.22
N ASP A 10 -21.25 -15.05 13.71
CA ASP A 10 -20.71 -15.54 13.26
C ASP A 10 -20.09 -15.39 12.68
N GLU A 11 -20.18 -15.10 12.90
CA GLU A 11 -19.70 -15.16 12.27
C GLU A 11 -19.14 -14.75 11.78
N PRO A 12 -19.16 -14.51 11.87
CA PRO A 12 -18.69 -14.28 11.37
C PRO A 12 -18.24 -13.87 10.91
N LYS A 13 -18.18 -13.55 11.09
CA LYS A 13 -17.84 -13.43 10.49
C LYS A 13 -17.42 -12.99 9.98
N ALA A 14 -17.43 -12.65 10.06
CA ALA A 14 -17.12 -12.42 9.40
C ALA A 14 -16.62 -12.23 8.81
N PRO A 15 -16.45 -12.09 8.87
CA PRO A 15 -16.16 -12.07 8.12
C PRO A 15 -15.85 -11.84 7.10
N LEU A 16 -15.84 -11.79 6.73
CA LEU A 16 -15.79 -11.62 5.48
C LEU A 16 -15.82 -10.26 5.02
N VAL A 17 -16.24 -9.46 5.74
CA VAL A 17 -16.15 -8.09 5.62
C VAL A 17 -14.81 -7.63 5.28
N ASP A 18 -13.92 -8.34 5.79
CA ASP A 18 -12.56 -7.95 5.71
C ASP A 18 -11.99 -7.98 4.35
N VAL A 19 -12.68 -8.55 3.42
CA VAL A 19 -12.15 -8.64 2.08
C VAL A 19 -11.86 -7.27 1.52
N GLN A 20 -12.73 -6.30 1.79
CA GLN A 20 -12.47 -4.97 1.31
C GLN A 20 -11.43 -4.27 2.13
N ASP A 21 -11.33 -4.66 3.38
CA ASP A 21 -10.44 -3.98 4.29
C ASP A 21 -9.02 -4.50 4.19
N VAL A 22 -8.80 -5.50 3.35
CA VAL A 22 -7.47 -6.05 3.21
C VAL A 22 -6.67 -5.40 2.11
N ARG A 23 -7.07 -4.23 1.69
CA ARG A 23 -6.24 -3.48 0.76
C ARG A 23 -4.89 -3.21 1.40
N GLY A 24 -3.82 -3.47 0.67
CA GLY A 24 -2.49 -3.22 1.18
C GLY A 24 -2.21 -1.75 1.32
N TRP A 25 -1.52 -1.37 2.38
CA TRP A 25 -1.06 -0.01 2.55
C TRP A 25 0.24 0.00 3.34
N CYS A 26 0.99 1.09 3.19
CA CYS A 26 2.18 1.30 3.98
C CYS A 26 2.35 2.78 4.28
N GLU A 27 3.20 3.06 5.27
CA GLU A 27 3.62 4.43 5.57
C GLU A 27 5.14 4.46 5.50
N TYR A 28 5.69 5.56 5.03
CA TYR A 28 7.13 5.67 4.90
C TYR A 28 7.56 7.13 5.05
N GLU A 29 8.86 7.30 5.28
CA GLU A 29 9.44 8.64 5.40
C GLU A 29 9.39 9.35 4.07
N PRO A 30 9.04 10.64 4.06
CA PRO A 30 8.78 11.38 2.81
C PRO A 30 10.08 11.83 2.13
N SER A 31 10.89 10.88 1.72
CA SER A 31 12.10 11.16 0.96
C SER A 31 12.34 10.03 -0.04
N TYR A 32 13.21 10.28 -0.99
CA TYR A 32 13.48 9.31 -2.06
C TYR A 32 13.92 7.95 -1.49
N ASP A 33 14.80 7.98 -0.51
CA ASP A 33 15.28 6.75 0.10
C ASP A 33 14.70 6.55 1.50
N GLY A 34 13.53 7.13 1.75
CA GLY A 34 12.86 6.97 3.03
C GLY A 34 12.53 5.52 3.30
N VAL A 35 12.51 5.17 4.57
CA VAL A 35 12.23 3.78 4.94
C VAL A 35 10.77 3.59 5.28
N VAL A 36 10.31 2.38 5.04
CA VAL A 36 8.96 1.97 5.42
C VAL A 36 8.90 1.90 6.94
N THR A 37 7.95 2.61 7.52
CA THR A 37 7.77 2.63 8.97
C THR A 37 6.61 1.75 9.41
N HIS A 38 5.61 1.59 8.54
CA HIS A 38 4.44 0.75 8.82
C HIS A 38 3.98 0.12 7.53
N ILE A 39 3.45 -1.09 7.62
CA ILE A 39 2.83 -1.76 6.48
C ILE A 39 1.86 -2.78 7.06
N ASN A 40 0.71 -2.93 6.43
CA ASN A 40 -0.21 -3.95 6.92
C ASN A 40 0.12 -5.31 6.31
N THR A 41 -0.51 -6.35 6.83
CA THR A 41 -0.24 -7.69 6.38
C THR A 41 -0.53 -7.86 4.90
N ALA A 42 -1.63 -7.28 4.43
CA ALA A 42 -1.97 -7.36 3.01
C ALA A 42 -0.90 -6.71 2.15
N GLY A 43 -0.37 -5.57 2.59
CA GLY A 43 0.72 -4.91 1.87
C GLY A 43 1.98 -5.75 1.83
N ALA A 44 2.35 -6.31 2.98
CA ALA A 44 3.55 -7.15 3.03
C ALA A 44 3.42 -8.34 2.10
N ARG A 45 2.27 -8.98 2.11
CA ARG A 45 2.04 -10.16 1.25
C ARG A 45 2.01 -9.80 -0.21
N LEU A 46 1.46 -8.64 -0.54
CA LEU A 46 1.43 -8.19 -1.92
C LEU A 46 2.85 -8.14 -2.50
N PHE A 47 3.81 -7.74 -1.69
CA PHE A 47 5.20 -7.68 -2.12
C PHE A 47 5.96 -8.98 -1.86
N GLY A 48 5.28 -10.03 -1.44
CA GLY A 48 5.90 -11.35 -1.29
C GLY A 48 6.62 -11.57 0.03
N PHE A 49 6.33 -10.76 1.03
CA PHE A 49 6.92 -10.93 2.36
C PHE A 49 5.97 -11.69 3.27
N ASN A 50 6.52 -12.39 4.23
CA ASN A 50 5.72 -13.20 5.15
C ASN A 50 5.02 -12.36 6.21
N SER A 51 5.61 -11.26 6.60
CA SER A 51 5.02 -10.41 7.63
C SER A 51 5.46 -8.98 7.46
N PRO A 52 4.73 -8.03 8.08
CA PRO A 52 5.14 -6.63 8.07
C PRO A 52 6.55 -6.38 8.59
N ASP A 53 6.98 -7.17 9.58
CA ASP A 53 8.31 -6.97 10.14
C ASP A 53 9.41 -7.16 9.11
N ASP A 54 9.15 -7.92 8.08
CA ASP A 54 10.15 -8.16 7.03
C ASP A 54 10.31 -6.95 6.11
N VAL A 55 9.39 -6.02 6.14
CA VAL A 55 9.40 -4.85 5.25
C VAL A 55 9.80 -3.58 5.98
N ILE A 56 9.40 -3.46 7.24
CA ILE A 56 9.69 -2.25 8.01
C ILE A 56 11.21 -2.05 8.07
N GLY A 57 11.63 -0.83 7.77
CA GLY A 57 13.04 -0.49 7.72
C GLY A 57 13.67 -0.58 6.34
N LYS A 58 12.95 -1.16 5.37
CA LYS A 58 13.45 -1.20 4.00
C LYS A 58 13.17 0.12 3.32
N LYS A 59 14.00 0.46 2.34
CA LYS A 59 13.79 1.69 1.59
C LYS A 59 12.59 1.51 0.67
N ILE A 60 11.71 2.50 0.68
CA ILE A 60 10.50 2.44 -0.13
C ILE A 60 10.82 2.30 -1.61
N ASN A 61 11.90 2.91 -2.09
CA ASN A 61 12.23 2.86 -3.51
C ASN A 61 12.58 1.45 -3.98
N GLU A 62 12.92 0.56 -3.05
CA GLU A 62 13.22 -0.83 -3.41
C GLU A 62 11.98 -1.62 -3.83
N LEU A 63 10.80 -1.11 -3.51
CA LEU A 63 9.57 -1.79 -3.88
C LEU A 63 9.09 -1.43 -5.30
N TYR A 64 9.73 -0.45 -5.92
CA TYR A 64 9.37 -0.02 -7.27
C TYR A 64 10.21 -0.76 -8.29
N ALA A 65 9.59 -1.19 -9.39
CA ALA A 65 10.36 -1.78 -10.48
C ALA A 65 11.31 -0.75 -11.07
N HIS A 66 10.84 0.49 -11.12
CA HIS A 66 11.66 1.61 -11.60
C HIS A 66 11.70 2.65 -10.49
N PRO A 67 12.79 2.77 -9.75
CA PRO A 67 12.85 3.71 -8.63
C PRO A 67 12.51 5.14 -9.01
N PHE A 68 12.69 5.52 -10.26
CA PHE A 68 12.32 6.85 -10.72
C PHE A 68 10.81 7.12 -10.57
N ASP A 69 10.00 6.06 -10.61
CA ASP A 69 8.55 6.22 -10.41
C ASP A 69 8.23 6.67 -8.99
N HIS A 70 9.05 6.27 -8.04
CA HIS A 70 8.89 6.76 -6.67
C HIS A 70 9.22 8.24 -6.60
N GLU A 71 10.23 8.67 -7.32
CA GLU A 71 10.60 10.09 -7.37
C GLU A 71 9.47 10.91 -7.96
N LYS A 72 8.82 10.40 -9.01
CA LYS A 72 7.65 11.06 -9.59
C LYS A 72 6.53 11.17 -8.58
N THR A 73 6.30 10.10 -7.83
CA THR A 73 5.25 10.11 -6.80
C THR A 73 5.51 11.19 -5.78
N LEU A 74 6.74 11.30 -5.31
CA LEU A 74 7.10 12.33 -4.35
C LEU A 74 6.89 13.72 -4.92
N SER A 75 7.28 13.93 -6.16
CA SER A 75 7.09 15.23 -6.81
C SER A 75 5.62 15.63 -6.85
N MET A 76 4.76 14.68 -7.22
CA MET A 76 3.33 14.94 -7.25
C MET A 76 2.77 15.19 -5.86
N LEU A 77 3.24 14.43 -4.88
CA LEU A 77 2.80 14.61 -3.50
C LEU A 77 3.15 15.98 -2.95
N PHE A 78 4.37 16.43 -3.17
CA PHE A 78 4.78 17.74 -2.66
C PHE A 78 4.13 18.89 -3.41
N ARG A 79 3.74 18.67 -4.65
CA ARG A 79 3.04 19.69 -5.42
C ARG A 79 1.57 19.76 -5.05
N ASP A 80 0.91 18.61 -4.95
CA ASP A 80 -0.55 18.54 -4.85
C ASP A 80 -1.07 18.06 -3.50
N GLY A 81 -0.21 17.50 -2.65
CA GLY A 81 -0.61 16.98 -1.34
C GLY A 81 -1.12 15.55 -1.39
N HIS A 82 -1.38 15.04 -2.57
CA HIS A 82 -1.88 13.67 -2.73
C HIS A 82 -1.64 13.20 -4.16
N VAL A 83 -1.69 11.89 -4.34
CA VAL A 83 -1.66 11.25 -5.66
C VAL A 83 -2.80 10.24 -5.64
N HIS A 84 -3.63 10.28 -6.66
CA HIS A 84 -4.79 9.39 -6.69
C HIS A 84 -4.72 8.47 -7.90
N GLY A 85 -4.61 7.18 -7.63
CA GLY A 85 -4.72 6.19 -8.69
C GLY A 85 -3.55 6.14 -9.66
N PHE A 86 -2.35 6.46 -9.22
CA PHE A 86 -1.17 6.45 -10.08
C PHE A 86 -0.83 5.00 -10.45
N PHE A 87 -0.82 4.71 -11.74
CA PHE A 87 -0.55 3.37 -12.24
C PHE A 87 0.96 3.13 -12.21
N THR A 88 1.39 2.12 -11.47
CA THR A 88 2.82 1.93 -11.20
C THR A 88 3.19 0.46 -11.28
N LEU A 89 4.38 0.18 -11.77
CA LEU A 89 4.93 -1.16 -11.79
C LEU A 89 5.80 -1.35 -10.55
N MET A 90 5.48 -2.38 -9.80
CA MET A 90 6.17 -2.68 -8.55
C MET A 90 6.94 -3.97 -8.68
N LYS A 91 7.81 -4.23 -7.71
CA LYS A 91 8.67 -5.41 -7.71
C LYS A 91 8.55 -6.11 -6.37
N SER A 92 8.25 -7.40 -6.42
CA SER A 92 8.16 -8.19 -5.20
C SER A 92 9.54 -8.54 -4.68
N ARG A 93 9.55 -9.12 -3.48
CA ARG A 93 10.77 -9.60 -2.84
C ARG A 93 11.60 -10.50 -3.76
N LYS A 94 10.92 -11.32 -4.57
CA LYS A 94 11.60 -12.25 -5.46
C LYS A 94 11.87 -11.69 -6.84
N GLY A 95 11.53 -10.43 -7.06
CA GLY A 95 11.75 -9.79 -8.34
C GLY A 95 10.60 -9.90 -9.33
N THR A 96 9.48 -10.48 -8.92
CA THR A 96 8.30 -10.56 -9.77
C THR A 96 7.69 -9.17 -9.92
N LEU A 97 7.38 -8.80 -11.15
CA LEU A 97 6.81 -7.49 -11.43
C LEU A 97 5.29 -7.57 -11.46
N PHE A 98 4.66 -6.54 -10.93
CA PHE A 98 3.20 -6.48 -10.94
C PHE A 98 2.74 -5.03 -10.92
N PHE A 99 1.56 -4.77 -11.48
CA PHE A 99 1.02 -3.41 -11.54
C PHE A 99 0.09 -3.15 -10.39
N ILE A 100 0.11 -1.91 -9.91
CA ILE A 100 -0.84 -1.43 -8.92
C ILE A 100 -1.36 -0.06 -9.34
N ARG A 101 -2.49 0.33 -8.77
CA ARG A 101 -2.89 1.71 -8.68
C ARG A 101 -2.55 2.17 -7.28
N GLN A 102 -1.84 3.26 -7.21
CA GLN A 102 -1.33 3.75 -5.94
C GLN A 102 -2.01 5.06 -5.61
N THR A 103 -2.51 5.15 -4.39
CA THR A 103 -3.05 6.40 -3.86
C THR A 103 -2.17 6.78 -2.69
N SER A 104 -1.63 7.99 -2.74
CA SER A 104 -0.67 8.46 -1.75
C SER A 104 -1.13 9.75 -1.13
N THR A 105 -0.90 9.88 0.17
CA THR A 105 -1.32 11.06 0.92
C THR A 105 -0.19 11.46 1.86
N LEU A 106 0.06 12.77 1.94
CA LEU A 106 0.98 13.29 2.95
C LEU A 106 0.27 13.36 4.27
N ILE A 107 0.92 12.86 5.31
CA ILE A 107 0.40 12.95 6.67
C ILE A 107 1.14 14.06 7.37
N THR A 108 0.38 15.04 7.84
CA THR A 108 0.92 16.13 8.64
C THR A 108 0.16 16.15 9.95
N GLU A 109 0.74 16.75 10.97
CA GLU A 109 0.15 16.70 12.28
C GLU A 109 0.36 18.00 13.02
N GLY A 110 -0.66 18.45 13.73
CA GLY A 110 -0.57 19.65 14.55
C GLY A 110 -0.46 20.90 13.71
N ILE A 111 0.19 21.90 14.27
CA ILE A 111 0.40 23.16 13.58
C ILE A 111 1.65 23.15 12.76
N ASP A 112 2.46 22.13 12.92
CA ASP A 112 3.65 21.96 12.10
C ASP A 112 3.21 21.38 10.76
N ILE A 113 3.48 22.11 9.70
CA ILE A 113 3.04 21.69 8.38
C ILE A 113 4.06 20.82 7.65
N SER A 114 5.17 20.52 8.31
CA SER A 114 6.14 19.61 7.72
C SER A 114 5.54 18.23 7.58
N PRO A 115 5.64 17.59 6.42
CA PRO A 115 5.11 16.25 6.29
C PRO A 115 5.89 15.27 7.16
N LEU A 116 5.17 14.48 7.92
CA LEU A 116 5.75 13.47 8.79
C LEU A 116 5.94 12.16 8.06
N LYS A 117 4.99 11.80 7.24
CA LYS A 117 4.97 10.51 6.56
C LYS A 117 4.16 10.60 5.28
N VAL A 118 4.38 9.61 4.42
CA VAL A 118 3.51 9.37 3.28
C VAL A 118 2.78 8.07 3.55
N LYS A 119 1.49 8.04 3.29
CA LYS A 119 0.73 6.81 3.32
C LYS A 119 0.39 6.43 1.89
N ASN A 120 0.77 5.21 1.49
CA ASN A 120 0.40 4.65 0.19
C ASN A 120 -0.62 3.56 0.38
N GLU A 121 -1.66 3.59 -0.44
CA GLU A 121 -2.58 2.46 -0.55
C GLU A 121 -2.35 1.81 -1.91
N PHE A 122 -2.32 0.49 -1.93
CA PHE A 122 -1.99 -0.28 -3.11
C PHE A 122 -3.20 -1.06 -3.59
N GLU A 123 -3.61 -0.84 -4.81
CA GLU A 123 -4.69 -1.60 -5.41
C GLU A 123 -4.09 -2.42 -6.55
N PRO A 124 -3.99 -3.75 -6.40
CA PRO A 124 -3.46 -4.58 -7.48
C PRO A 124 -4.32 -4.46 -8.73
N VAL A 125 -3.65 -4.41 -9.86
CA VAL A 125 -4.33 -4.33 -11.15
C VAL A 125 -3.97 -5.57 -11.94
N GLN A 126 -5.00 -6.31 -12.32
CA GLN A 126 -4.81 -7.50 -13.14
C GLN A 126 -4.93 -7.08 -14.60
N PRO A 127 -3.88 -7.27 -15.38
CA PRO A 127 -4.02 -6.99 -16.81
C PRO A 127 -5.07 -7.93 -17.37
N THR A 128 -5.92 -7.39 -18.22
CA THR A 128 -6.92 -8.19 -18.88
C THR A 128 -6.44 -8.46 -20.28
N PHE A 129 -6.28 -9.73 -20.60
CA PHE A 129 -5.87 -10.10 -21.94
C PHE A 129 -7.04 -10.68 -22.67
N THR A 130 -7.25 -10.19 -23.85
CA THR A 130 -8.27 -10.73 -24.72
C THR A 130 -7.55 -11.57 -25.74
N ALA A 131 -7.83 -12.81 -25.73
CA ALA A 131 -7.18 -13.73 -26.66
C ALA A 131 -7.69 -13.52 -28.06
#